data_5b13c5eb07189f8c6d2c64ce35531c5c
#
_entry.id   5b13c5eb07189f8c6d2c64ce35531c5c
#
_cell.length_a   1.000
_cell.length_b   1.000
_cell.length_c   1.000
_cell.angle_alpha   90.00
_cell.angle_beta   90.00
_cell.angle_gamma   90.00
#
_symmetry.space_group_name_H-M   'P 1'
#
loop_
_entity.id
_entity.type
_entity.pdbx_description
1 polymer ?
#
loop_
_entity_poly.entity_id
_entity_poly.type
_entity_poly.pdbx_seq_one_letter_code
_entity_poly.pdbx_strand_id
1 'polypeptide(L)'
;MTSDFADALASGPLVLDGGLSNELEAAGHDLGDALWSARLLAEDPEALTRAHLAYFEAGAEVAITATYQATFEGFARRGVGRERAAELLALGVGSAREAARRARAGRRDRRLWVAASAGPYGALLADGSEYRGRYGLGAGELERFHRPRLEVLAAARPDVLALETVPDTDEAAALLRAVRGLGVPAWLSYTVAGGRTRAGQPLEEAFALAADAAEVVAVGVNCCVPEDVSGAVETAARVTGKPVVAYPNSGETWDAGSRSWRGRSSFATERVRDWRDRGARLVGGCCRVDPQTIASIARTLSGG
;
A
#
# COMPACT_ATOMS: atom_id res chain seq x y z
N MET A 1 -23.43 8.02 1.73
CA MET A 1 -23.51 6.55 1.60
C MET A 1 -22.14 6.04 1.97
N THR A 2 -22.03 5.16 2.98
CA THR A 2 -20.78 4.42 3.28
C THR A 2 -20.38 3.63 2.04
N SER A 3 -19.09 3.54 1.76
CA SER A 3 -18.62 2.67 0.66
C SER A 3 -18.76 1.21 1.09
N ASP A 4 -19.02 0.32 0.16
CA ASP A 4 -19.05 -1.14 0.39
C ASP A 4 -17.77 -1.64 1.10
N PHE A 5 -16.64 -0.98 0.84
CA PHE A 5 -15.36 -1.28 1.48
C PHE A 5 -15.33 -0.89 2.98
N ALA A 6 -15.87 0.27 3.33
CA ALA A 6 -15.97 0.70 4.73
C ALA A 6 -16.89 -0.22 5.55
N ASP A 7 -17.99 -0.67 4.96
CA ASP A 7 -18.90 -1.64 5.59
C ASP A 7 -18.23 -3.00 5.79
N ALA A 8 -17.38 -3.44 4.83
CA ALA A 8 -16.60 -4.65 4.97
C ALA A 8 -15.59 -4.55 6.14
N LEU A 9 -14.90 -3.42 6.29
CA LEU A 9 -13.99 -3.19 7.42
C LEU A 9 -14.70 -3.20 8.78
N ALA A 10 -15.93 -2.71 8.83
CA ALA A 10 -16.75 -2.74 10.05
C ALA A 10 -17.20 -4.17 10.40
N SER A 11 -17.29 -5.07 9.41
CA SER A 11 -17.76 -6.45 9.60
C SER A 11 -16.65 -7.39 10.10
N GLY A 12 -15.37 -7.07 9.91
CA GLY A 12 -14.25 -7.89 10.36
C GLY A 12 -12.93 -7.54 9.69
N PRO A 13 -11.83 -8.23 10.06
CA PRO A 13 -10.55 -8.00 9.42
C PRO A 13 -10.53 -8.56 7.99
N LEU A 14 -9.88 -7.84 7.08
CA LEU A 14 -9.59 -8.22 5.71
C LEU A 14 -8.10 -8.52 5.53
N VAL A 15 -7.78 -9.52 4.73
CA VAL A 15 -6.42 -9.91 4.39
C VAL A 15 -5.95 -9.10 3.17
N LEU A 16 -4.88 -8.32 3.35
CA LEU A 16 -4.17 -7.67 2.24
C LEU A 16 -3.26 -8.67 1.53
N ASP A 17 -2.81 -8.31 0.34
CA ASP A 17 -1.74 -9.01 -0.36
C ASP A 17 -0.36 -8.78 0.30
N GLY A 18 0.70 -9.21 -0.39
CA GLY A 18 2.08 -9.12 0.04
C GLY A 18 2.95 -8.30 -0.93
N GLY A 19 4.24 -8.61 -0.96
CA GLY A 19 5.20 -7.92 -1.79
C GLY A 19 5.04 -8.23 -3.28
N LEU A 20 4.25 -7.44 -4.01
CA LEU A 20 4.03 -7.62 -5.45
C LEU A 20 5.34 -7.72 -6.23
N SER A 21 6.33 -6.88 -5.91
CA SER A 21 7.65 -6.92 -6.55
C SER A 21 8.36 -8.26 -6.35
N ASN A 22 8.24 -8.86 -5.16
CA ASN A 22 8.89 -10.14 -4.89
C ASN A 22 8.24 -11.28 -5.69
N GLU A 23 6.93 -11.26 -5.88
CA GLU A 23 6.24 -12.24 -6.72
C GLU A 23 6.63 -12.10 -8.20
N LEU A 24 6.80 -10.86 -8.68
CA LEU A 24 7.28 -10.60 -10.03
C LEU A 24 8.74 -11.04 -10.23
N GLU A 25 9.62 -10.78 -9.24
CA GLU A 25 11.02 -11.27 -9.26
C GLU A 25 11.08 -12.80 -9.24
N ALA A 26 10.25 -13.46 -8.43
CA ALA A 26 10.12 -14.92 -8.41
C ALA A 26 9.64 -15.49 -9.75
N ALA A 27 8.83 -14.73 -10.50
CA ALA A 27 8.41 -15.05 -11.85
C ALA A 27 9.46 -14.73 -12.92
N GLY A 28 10.66 -14.22 -12.55
CA GLY A 28 11.79 -13.96 -13.44
C GLY A 28 11.85 -12.55 -14.02
N HIS A 29 11.02 -11.61 -13.55
CA HIS A 29 11.11 -10.22 -14.01
C HIS A 29 12.21 -9.46 -13.28
N ASP A 30 13.07 -8.76 -14.03
CA ASP A 30 14.04 -7.82 -13.47
C ASP A 30 13.33 -6.50 -13.11
N LEU A 31 13.35 -6.15 -11.83
CA LEU A 31 12.80 -4.89 -11.32
C LEU A 31 13.88 -3.86 -10.93
N GLY A 32 15.11 -4.05 -11.40
CA GLY A 32 16.24 -3.14 -11.15
C GLY A 32 16.14 -1.75 -11.76
N ASP A 33 14.99 -1.37 -12.27
CA ASP A 33 14.66 -0.12 -12.93
C ASP A 33 14.08 0.93 -11.96
N ALA A 34 14.21 2.22 -12.28
CA ALA A 34 13.69 3.34 -11.47
C ALA A 34 12.15 3.35 -11.34
N LEU A 35 11.43 2.70 -12.24
CA LEU A 35 9.96 2.56 -12.18
C LEU A 35 9.52 1.23 -11.55
N TRP A 36 10.45 0.33 -11.22
CA TRP A 36 10.12 -0.98 -10.63
C TRP A 36 8.97 -1.69 -11.37
N SER A 37 7.97 -2.14 -10.60
CA SER A 37 6.80 -2.80 -11.15
C SER A 37 5.94 -1.90 -12.06
N ALA A 38 6.02 -0.58 -11.91
CA ALA A 38 5.29 0.35 -12.78
C ALA A 38 5.77 0.31 -14.25
N ARG A 39 7.00 -0.15 -14.53
CA ARG A 39 7.47 -0.42 -15.89
C ARG A 39 6.63 -1.50 -16.56
N LEU A 40 6.26 -2.54 -15.83
CA LEU A 40 5.47 -3.66 -16.34
C LEU A 40 4.04 -3.27 -16.74
N LEU A 41 3.54 -2.13 -16.26
CA LEU A 41 2.27 -1.58 -16.77
C LEU A 41 2.31 -1.35 -18.29
N ALA A 42 3.47 -1.00 -18.83
CA ALA A 42 3.64 -0.78 -20.25
C ALA A 42 4.14 -2.03 -21.00
N GLU A 43 4.96 -2.86 -20.36
CA GLU A 43 5.69 -3.94 -21.02
C GLU A 43 5.02 -5.30 -20.89
N ASP A 44 4.47 -5.64 -19.71
CA ASP A 44 3.79 -6.93 -19.45
C ASP A 44 2.70 -6.78 -18.37
N PRO A 45 1.56 -6.17 -18.68
CA PRO A 45 0.46 -6.04 -17.72
C PRO A 45 -0.15 -7.39 -17.30
N GLU A 46 0.02 -8.44 -18.11
CA GLU A 46 -0.43 -9.78 -17.75
C GLU A 46 0.41 -10.39 -16.63
N ALA A 47 1.70 -10.08 -16.53
CA ALA A 47 2.52 -10.47 -15.39
C ALA A 47 1.99 -9.87 -14.09
N LEU A 48 1.56 -8.60 -14.11
CA LEU A 48 0.92 -7.95 -12.95
C LEU A 48 -0.38 -8.65 -12.58
N THR A 49 -1.20 -8.99 -13.57
CA THR A 49 -2.46 -9.73 -13.35
C THR A 49 -2.18 -11.09 -12.70
N ARG A 50 -1.17 -11.84 -13.18
CA ARG A 50 -0.79 -13.14 -12.59
C ARG A 50 -0.28 -13.00 -11.15
N ALA A 51 0.54 -11.99 -10.86
CA ALA A 51 1.06 -11.76 -9.52
C ALA A 51 -0.06 -11.41 -8.52
N HIS A 52 -1.01 -10.53 -8.89
CA HIS A 52 -2.19 -10.26 -8.06
C HIS A 52 -3.07 -11.52 -7.88
N LEU A 53 -3.23 -12.32 -8.93
CA LEU A 53 -3.99 -13.57 -8.85
C LEU A 53 -3.38 -14.55 -7.84
N ALA A 54 -2.06 -14.71 -7.81
CA ALA A 54 -1.36 -15.57 -6.87
C ALA A 54 -1.68 -15.17 -5.40
N TYR A 55 -1.71 -13.89 -5.08
CA TYR A 55 -2.10 -13.40 -3.75
C TYR A 55 -3.58 -13.65 -3.45
N PHE A 56 -4.48 -13.41 -4.39
CA PHE A 56 -5.89 -13.74 -4.20
C PHE A 56 -6.11 -15.24 -3.98
N GLU A 57 -5.42 -16.09 -4.72
CA GLU A 57 -5.49 -17.55 -4.53
C GLU A 57 -4.92 -17.98 -3.19
N ALA A 58 -3.91 -17.29 -2.68
CA ALA A 58 -3.34 -17.49 -1.35
C ALA A 58 -4.28 -17.04 -0.20
N GLY A 59 -5.34 -16.32 -0.49
CA GLY A 59 -6.31 -15.90 0.53
C GLY A 59 -6.40 -14.41 0.76
N ALA A 60 -5.63 -13.58 0.06
CA ALA A 60 -5.82 -12.14 0.09
C ALA A 60 -7.24 -11.77 -0.36
N GLU A 61 -7.81 -10.76 0.27
CA GLU A 61 -9.12 -10.18 -0.07
C GLU A 61 -8.98 -8.80 -0.70
N VAL A 62 -7.84 -8.13 -0.48
CA VAL A 62 -7.52 -6.83 -1.04
C VAL A 62 -6.18 -6.92 -1.77
N ALA A 63 -6.15 -6.51 -3.04
CA ALA A 63 -4.92 -6.36 -3.80
C ALA A 63 -4.53 -4.88 -3.91
N ILE A 64 -3.26 -4.58 -3.62
CA ILE A 64 -2.65 -3.25 -3.76
C ILE A 64 -1.98 -3.17 -5.13
N THR A 65 -2.37 -2.19 -5.95
CA THR A 65 -1.97 -2.13 -7.37
C THR A 65 -0.50 -1.79 -7.59
N ALA A 66 0.05 -2.15 -8.76
CA ALA A 66 1.42 -1.85 -9.20
C ALA A 66 1.64 -0.35 -9.53
N THR A 67 0.92 0.56 -8.88
CA THR A 67 0.97 2.00 -9.17
C THR A 67 1.77 2.82 -8.13
N TYR A 68 2.41 2.16 -7.18
CA TYR A 68 3.18 2.79 -6.10
C TYR A 68 4.15 3.87 -6.60
N GLN A 69 5.01 3.54 -7.58
CA GLN A 69 5.98 4.46 -8.19
C GLN A 69 5.48 5.11 -9.48
N ALA A 70 4.28 4.75 -9.95
CA ALA A 70 3.74 5.30 -11.17
C ALA A 70 3.36 6.77 -10.97
N THR A 71 4.08 7.67 -11.64
CA THR A 71 3.88 9.11 -11.59
C THR A 71 4.01 9.72 -12.98
N PHE A 72 3.38 10.84 -13.20
CA PHE A 72 3.54 11.57 -14.48
C PHE A 72 4.99 11.95 -14.74
N GLU A 73 5.70 12.41 -13.71
CA GLU A 73 7.10 12.78 -13.76
C GLU A 73 8.03 11.59 -14.03
N GLY A 74 7.76 10.46 -13.39
CA GLY A 74 8.51 9.22 -13.60
C GLY A 74 8.37 8.69 -15.03
N PHE A 75 7.16 8.68 -15.55
CA PHE A 75 6.89 8.30 -16.93
C PHE A 75 7.47 9.32 -17.94
N ALA A 76 7.38 10.61 -17.65
CA ALA A 76 7.96 11.66 -18.51
C ALA A 76 9.47 11.52 -18.66
N ARG A 77 10.22 11.14 -17.60
CA ARG A 77 11.66 10.86 -17.66
C ARG A 77 12.01 9.73 -18.65
N ARG A 78 11.02 8.91 -18.99
CA ARG A 78 11.13 7.83 -19.99
C ARG A 78 10.53 8.18 -21.35
N GLY A 79 10.18 9.43 -21.57
CA GLY A 79 9.57 9.86 -22.82
C GLY A 79 8.10 9.49 -23.00
N VAL A 80 7.43 9.02 -21.96
CA VAL A 80 6.00 8.69 -21.99
C VAL A 80 5.19 9.94 -21.78
N GLY A 81 4.35 10.30 -22.77
CA GLY A 81 3.48 11.46 -22.69
C GLY A 81 2.38 11.32 -21.61
N ARG A 82 1.85 12.48 -21.18
CA ARG A 82 0.90 12.57 -20.06
C ARG A 82 -0.35 11.71 -20.26
N GLU A 83 -0.92 11.69 -21.44
CA GLU A 83 -2.11 10.89 -21.76
C GLU A 83 -1.82 9.38 -21.58
N ARG A 84 -0.70 8.91 -22.16
CA ARG A 84 -0.29 7.52 -22.02
C ARG A 84 0.06 7.15 -20.57
N ALA A 85 0.65 8.05 -19.81
CA ALA A 85 0.90 7.86 -18.38
C ALA A 85 -0.40 7.69 -17.58
N ALA A 86 -1.44 8.48 -17.92
CA ALA A 86 -2.77 8.31 -17.30
C ALA A 86 -3.40 6.95 -17.64
N GLU A 87 -3.29 6.48 -18.89
CA GLU A 87 -3.74 5.15 -19.29
C GLU A 87 -3.02 4.04 -18.49
N LEU A 88 -1.70 4.16 -18.32
CA LEU A 88 -0.90 3.18 -17.56
C LEU A 88 -1.28 3.16 -16.07
N LEU A 89 -1.52 4.31 -15.46
CA LEU A 89 -2.05 4.39 -14.10
C LEU A 89 -3.39 3.67 -13.97
N ALA A 90 -4.32 3.93 -14.90
CA ALA A 90 -5.62 3.27 -14.90
C ALA A 90 -5.50 1.74 -15.17
N LEU A 91 -4.54 1.33 -16.01
CA LEU A 91 -4.27 -0.07 -16.29
C LEU A 91 -3.82 -0.85 -15.05
N GLY A 92 -3.09 -0.20 -14.11
CA GLY A 92 -2.72 -0.82 -12.84
C GLY A 92 -3.94 -1.25 -12.03
N VAL A 93 -4.98 -0.42 -11.97
CA VAL A 93 -6.27 -0.79 -11.37
C VAL A 93 -6.96 -1.90 -12.17
N GLY A 94 -6.90 -1.81 -13.50
CA GLY A 94 -7.47 -2.81 -14.41
C GLY A 94 -6.87 -4.21 -14.23
N SER A 95 -5.54 -4.32 -14.08
CA SER A 95 -4.85 -5.59 -13.88
C SER A 95 -5.26 -6.28 -12.57
N ALA A 96 -5.34 -5.52 -11.47
CA ALA A 96 -5.81 -6.07 -10.19
C ALA A 96 -7.30 -6.47 -10.25
N ARG A 97 -8.15 -5.71 -10.94
CA ARG A 97 -9.56 -6.08 -11.16
C ARG A 97 -9.72 -7.34 -12.00
N GLU A 98 -8.91 -7.51 -13.03
CA GLU A 98 -8.89 -8.73 -13.84
C GLU A 98 -8.47 -9.94 -13.02
N ALA A 99 -7.43 -9.80 -12.16
CA ALA A 99 -7.03 -10.84 -11.23
C ALA A 99 -8.17 -11.21 -10.26
N ALA A 100 -8.85 -10.21 -9.68
CA ALA A 100 -10.01 -10.43 -8.82
C ALA A 100 -11.15 -11.16 -9.54
N ARG A 101 -11.41 -10.83 -10.81
CA ARG A 101 -12.39 -11.51 -11.63
C ARG A 101 -12.02 -12.99 -11.85
N ARG A 102 -10.75 -13.27 -12.17
CA ARG A 102 -10.24 -14.65 -12.34
C ARG A 102 -10.33 -15.44 -11.03
N ALA A 103 -9.93 -14.86 -9.90
CA ALA A 103 -9.97 -15.52 -8.59
C ALA A 103 -11.39 -15.83 -8.11
N ARG A 104 -12.41 -15.10 -8.60
CA ARG A 104 -13.84 -15.38 -8.35
C ARG A 104 -14.43 -16.46 -9.23
N ALA A 105 -13.72 -16.94 -10.25
CA ALA A 105 -14.22 -17.98 -11.12
C ALA A 105 -14.51 -19.26 -10.31
N GLY A 106 -15.79 -19.65 -10.20
CA GLY A 106 -16.24 -20.77 -9.38
C GLY A 106 -16.45 -20.48 -7.87
N ARG A 107 -16.19 -19.23 -7.40
CA ARG A 107 -16.33 -18.81 -5.98
C ARG A 107 -17.06 -17.46 -5.90
N ARG A 108 -18.34 -17.43 -6.32
CA ARG A 108 -19.12 -16.18 -6.47
C ARG A 108 -19.43 -15.43 -5.18
N ASP A 109 -19.35 -16.09 -4.04
CA ASP A 109 -19.54 -15.56 -2.70
C ASP A 109 -18.35 -14.78 -2.16
N ARG A 110 -17.18 -14.91 -2.80
CA ARG A 110 -15.95 -14.25 -2.35
C ARG A 110 -15.94 -12.77 -2.77
N ARG A 111 -15.93 -11.88 -1.78
CA ARG A 111 -15.70 -10.45 -2.01
C ARG A 111 -14.20 -10.18 -2.11
N LEU A 112 -13.78 -9.50 -3.17
CA LEU A 112 -12.40 -9.09 -3.41
C LEU A 112 -12.36 -7.62 -3.78
N TRP A 113 -11.37 -6.92 -3.24
CA TRP A 113 -11.23 -5.48 -3.30
C TRP A 113 -9.93 -5.08 -4.01
N VAL A 114 -9.91 -3.89 -4.59
CA VAL A 114 -8.72 -3.32 -5.26
C VAL A 114 -8.40 -1.98 -4.63
N ALA A 115 -7.19 -1.87 -4.08
CA ALA A 115 -6.63 -0.66 -3.52
C ALA A 115 -5.64 -0.02 -4.50
N ALA A 116 -5.94 1.18 -4.99
CA ALA A 116 -5.03 1.87 -5.89
C ALA A 116 -3.90 2.54 -5.10
N SER A 117 -2.69 2.05 -5.30
CA SER A 117 -1.48 2.48 -4.60
C SER A 117 -0.99 3.84 -5.05
N ALA A 118 -0.65 4.70 -4.10
CA ALA A 118 0.03 5.97 -4.28
C ALA A 118 1.15 6.11 -3.23
N GLY A 119 2.38 5.82 -3.64
CA GLY A 119 3.57 5.97 -2.81
C GLY A 119 3.99 7.43 -2.60
N PRO A 120 4.96 7.72 -1.73
CA PRO A 120 5.43 9.07 -1.46
C PRO A 120 6.24 9.65 -2.62
N TYR A 121 6.52 10.95 -2.55
CA TYR A 121 7.39 11.65 -3.51
C TYR A 121 8.79 11.00 -3.59
N GLY A 122 9.31 10.54 -2.46
CA GLY A 122 10.59 9.85 -2.40
C GLY A 122 10.68 8.61 -3.29
N ALA A 123 9.57 7.92 -3.53
CA ALA A 123 9.53 6.79 -4.45
C ALA A 123 9.86 7.16 -5.90
N LEU A 124 9.53 8.38 -6.35
CA LEU A 124 9.93 8.93 -7.65
C LEU A 124 11.44 9.12 -7.75
N LEU A 125 12.12 9.43 -6.64
CA LEU A 125 13.56 9.70 -6.63
C LEU A 125 14.38 8.41 -6.75
N ALA A 126 13.82 7.27 -6.34
CA ALA A 126 14.45 5.94 -6.38
C ALA A 126 15.84 5.89 -5.71
N ASP A 127 16.04 6.67 -4.64
CA ASP A 127 17.29 6.82 -3.89
C ASP A 127 17.16 6.47 -2.39
N GLY A 128 16.04 5.85 -2.00
CA GLY A 128 15.70 5.54 -0.62
C GLY A 128 15.07 6.70 0.15
N SER A 129 14.75 7.82 -0.51
CA SER A 129 14.13 8.98 0.11
C SER A 129 12.74 8.70 0.67
N GLU A 130 12.04 7.67 0.15
CA GLU A 130 10.77 7.16 0.68
C GLU A 130 10.87 6.70 2.14
N TYR A 131 12.07 6.40 2.62
CA TYR A 131 12.36 6.04 4.00
C TYR A 131 13.03 7.18 4.81
N ARG A 132 13.02 8.41 4.32
CA ARG A 132 13.62 9.57 4.98
C ARG A 132 12.65 10.75 5.11
N GLY A 133 11.86 11.03 4.06
CA GLY A 133 11.04 12.25 3.96
C GLY A 133 11.89 13.52 3.81
N ARG A 134 11.29 14.68 4.08
CA ARG A 134 11.97 15.99 4.11
C ARG A 134 12.68 16.34 2.81
N TYR A 135 11.95 16.26 1.70
CA TYR A 135 12.49 16.48 0.34
C TYR A 135 12.84 17.92 0.01
N GLY A 136 12.65 18.86 0.93
CA GLY A 136 12.80 20.30 0.68
C GLY A 136 11.64 20.91 -0.10
N LEU A 137 10.55 20.18 -0.27
CA LEU A 137 9.32 20.64 -0.92
C LEU A 137 8.30 21.08 0.12
N GLY A 138 7.59 22.16 -0.18
CA GLY A 138 6.46 22.61 0.63
C GLY A 138 5.21 21.73 0.41
N ALA A 139 4.30 21.74 1.38
CA ALA A 139 3.08 20.94 1.34
C ALA A 139 2.20 21.21 0.09
N GLY A 140 2.21 22.45 -0.45
CA GLY A 140 1.51 22.77 -1.70
C GLY A 140 2.18 22.19 -2.94
N GLU A 141 3.51 21.98 -2.93
CA GLU A 141 4.24 21.34 -4.03
C GLU A 141 3.97 19.84 -4.02
N LEU A 142 3.98 19.21 -2.85
CA LEU A 142 3.61 17.81 -2.67
C LEU A 142 2.15 17.55 -3.07
N GLU A 143 1.23 18.45 -2.74
CA GLU A 143 -0.17 18.34 -3.17
C GLU A 143 -0.30 18.41 -4.70
N ARG A 144 0.39 19.35 -5.37
CA ARG A 144 0.43 19.45 -6.85
C ARG A 144 1.03 18.21 -7.51
N PHE A 145 1.98 17.56 -6.86
CA PHE A 145 2.55 16.30 -7.32
C PHE A 145 1.55 15.15 -7.20
N HIS A 146 0.89 15.01 -6.06
CA HIS A 146 0.00 13.89 -5.80
C HIS A 146 -1.35 13.99 -6.51
N ARG A 147 -1.96 15.18 -6.53
CA ARG A 147 -3.33 15.39 -6.98
C ARG A 147 -3.62 14.83 -8.38
N PRO A 148 -2.82 15.10 -9.43
CA PRO A 148 -3.14 14.62 -10.78
C PRO A 148 -3.18 13.09 -10.91
N ARG A 149 -2.26 12.36 -10.24
CA ARG A 149 -2.26 10.91 -10.29
C ARG A 149 -3.42 10.31 -9.50
N LEU A 150 -3.77 10.91 -8.36
CA LEU A 150 -4.90 10.47 -7.55
C LEU A 150 -6.23 10.67 -8.27
N GLU A 151 -6.38 11.74 -9.04
CA GLU A 151 -7.55 11.95 -9.91
C GLU A 151 -7.70 10.84 -10.96
N VAL A 152 -6.61 10.45 -11.60
CA VAL A 152 -6.62 9.34 -12.58
C VAL A 152 -6.93 8.01 -11.90
N LEU A 153 -6.29 7.72 -10.76
CA LEU A 153 -6.54 6.50 -10.01
C LEU A 153 -8.00 6.43 -9.53
N ALA A 154 -8.54 7.52 -8.99
CA ALA A 154 -9.94 7.58 -8.58
C ALA A 154 -10.91 7.40 -9.75
N ALA A 155 -10.62 8.00 -10.92
CA ALA A 155 -11.41 7.82 -12.14
C ALA A 155 -11.43 6.38 -12.65
N ALA A 156 -10.38 5.59 -12.38
CA ALA A 156 -10.32 4.15 -12.66
C ALA A 156 -11.19 3.32 -11.71
N ARG A 157 -11.84 3.97 -10.72
CA ARG A 157 -12.80 3.40 -9.77
C ARG A 157 -12.25 2.21 -8.97
N PRO A 158 -11.12 2.33 -8.26
CA PRO A 158 -10.74 1.35 -7.25
C PRO A 158 -11.76 1.33 -6.11
N ASP A 159 -11.68 0.35 -5.22
CA ASP A 159 -12.55 0.31 -4.04
C ASP A 159 -12.03 1.25 -2.94
N VAL A 160 -10.72 1.51 -2.92
CA VAL A 160 -10.03 2.39 -1.98
C VAL A 160 -8.72 2.91 -2.59
N LEU A 161 -8.27 4.08 -2.16
CA LEU A 161 -6.92 4.60 -2.44
C LEU A 161 -5.98 4.22 -1.30
N ALA A 162 -4.83 3.65 -1.62
CA ALA A 162 -3.77 3.34 -0.66
C ALA A 162 -2.72 4.44 -0.67
N LEU A 163 -2.83 5.40 0.26
CA LEU A 163 -1.80 6.42 0.49
C LEU A 163 -0.75 5.80 1.40
N GLU A 164 0.28 5.20 0.83
CA GLU A 164 1.12 4.25 1.57
C GLU A 164 2.60 4.65 1.62
N THR A 165 3.29 4.07 2.63
CA THR A 165 4.73 4.26 2.86
C THR A 165 5.07 5.73 3.09
N VAL A 166 4.15 6.50 3.68
CA VAL A 166 4.35 7.93 3.91
C VAL A 166 5.37 8.14 5.02
N PRO A 167 6.51 8.80 4.75
CA PRO A 167 7.57 8.94 5.75
C PRO A 167 7.45 10.18 6.64
N ASP A 168 6.56 11.11 6.30
CA ASP A 168 6.57 12.49 6.78
C ASP A 168 5.16 13.04 6.94
N THR A 169 4.92 13.82 7.99
CA THR A 169 3.62 14.46 8.26
C THR A 169 3.28 15.56 7.26
N ASP A 170 4.26 16.24 6.68
CA ASP A 170 4.01 17.27 5.66
C ASP A 170 3.46 16.66 4.38
N GLU A 171 4.00 15.52 3.98
CA GLU A 171 3.50 14.76 2.83
C GLU A 171 2.13 14.13 3.13
N ALA A 172 1.92 13.62 4.35
CA ALA A 172 0.61 13.14 4.77
C ALA A 172 -0.46 14.23 4.67
N ALA A 173 -0.17 15.43 5.16
CA ALA A 173 -1.06 16.58 5.06
C ALA A 173 -1.35 16.97 3.60
N ALA A 174 -0.36 16.88 2.72
CA ALA A 174 -0.54 17.13 1.29
C ALA A 174 -1.43 16.07 0.63
N LEU A 175 -1.21 14.79 0.93
CA LEU A 175 -2.03 13.67 0.45
C LEU A 175 -3.48 13.78 0.92
N LEU A 176 -3.70 14.11 2.19
CA LEU A 176 -5.04 14.32 2.75
C LEU A 176 -5.79 15.45 2.05
N ARG A 177 -5.11 16.53 1.64
CA ARG A 177 -5.72 17.57 0.80
C ARG A 177 -5.98 17.06 -0.61
N ALA A 178 -5.03 16.32 -1.18
CA ALA A 178 -5.11 15.81 -2.55
C ALA A 178 -6.24 14.80 -2.78
N VAL A 179 -6.71 14.08 -1.76
CA VAL A 179 -7.82 13.11 -1.90
C VAL A 179 -9.20 13.74 -1.72
N ARG A 180 -9.29 14.97 -1.20
CA ARG A 180 -10.58 15.62 -0.97
C ARG A 180 -11.40 15.73 -2.24
N GLY A 181 -12.66 15.29 -2.15
CA GLY A 181 -13.63 15.39 -3.23
C GLY A 181 -13.43 14.41 -4.39
N LEU A 182 -12.53 13.42 -4.28
CA LEU A 182 -12.34 12.39 -5.32
C LEU A 182 -13.44 11.32 -5.34
N GLY A 183 -14.25 11.22 -4.29
CA GLY A 183 -15.37 10.28 -4.22
C GLY A 183 -14.98 8.82 -4.00
N VAL A 184 -13.70 8.54 -3.75
CA VAL A 184 -13.16 7.22 -3.42
C VAL A 184 -12.58 7.30 -2.00
N PRO A 185 -12.89 6.35 -1.09
CA PRO A 185 -12.29 6.32 0.23
C PRO A 185 -10.78 6.05 0.13
N ALA A 186 -10.04 6.41 1.17
CA ALA A 186 -8.60 6.17 1.23
C ALA A 186 -8.20 5.56 2.58
N TRP A 187 -7.07 4.86 2.61
CA TRP A 187 -6.32 4.70 3.85
C TRP A 187 -5.03 5.52 3.80
N LEU A 188 -4.52 5.85 4.98
CA LEU A 188 -3.21 6.48 5.15
C LEU A 188 -2.31 5.58 5.98
N SER A 189 -1.17 5.15 5.42
CA SER A 189 -0.19 4.36 6.16
C SER A 189 1.20 4.96 6.12
N TYR A 190 1.80 5.07 7.30
CA TYR A 190 3.16 5.57 7.47
C TYR A 190 4.19 4.45 7.43
N THR A 191 5.38 4.74 6.90
CA THR A 191 6.57 3.94 7.22
C THR A 191 7.22 4.50 8.47
N VAL A 192 7.54 3.62 9.41
CA VAL A 192 7.90 3.99 10.77
C VAL A 192 9.19 3.32 11.24
N ALA A 193 9.78 3.87 12.31
CA ALA A 193 10.86 3.26 13.04
C ALA A 193 10.83 3.74 14.50
N GLY A 194 10.86 2.79 15.45
CA GLY A 194 10.96 3.10 16.88
C GLY A 194 9.84 4.00 17.41
N GLY A 195 8.59 3.82 16.94
CA GLY A 195 7.45 4.61 17.39
C GLY A 195 7.35 6.03 16.82
N ARG A 196 8.10 6.30 15.74
CA ARG A 196 8.11 7.58 15.01
C ARG A 196 7.96 7.36 13.51
N THR A 197 7.50 8.38 12.78
CA THR A 197 7.62 8.39 11.32
C THR A 197 9.10 8.35 10.93
N ARG A 198 9.41 8.02 9.69
CA ARG A 198 10.82 8.01 9.23
C ARG A 198 11.46 9.40 9.25
N ALA A 199 10.68 10.48 9.16
CA ALA A 199 11.15 11.85 9.34
C ALA A 199 11.27 12.28 10.82
N GLY A 200 10.92 11.39 11.78
CA GLY A 200 11.16 11.56 13.21
C GLY A 200 9.98 12.16 14.00
N GLN A 201 8.81 12.37 13.40
CA GLN A 201 7.64 12.89 14.13
C GLN A 201 7.00 11.79 14.99
N PRO A 202 6.46 12.13 16.19
CA PRO A 202 5.69 11.22 17.03
C PRO A 202 4.48 10.64 16.28
N LEU A 203 4.17 9.36 16.49
CA LEU A 203 3.04 8.71 15.82
C LEU A 203 1.69 9.29 16.23
N GLU A 204 1.54 9.77 17.47
CA GLU A 204 0.34 10.45 17.92
C GLU A 204 0.03 11.68 17.05
N GLU A 205 1.04 12.51 16.78
CA GLU A 205 0.88 13.71 15.95
C GLU A 205 0.60 13.32 14.48
N ALA A 206 1.30 12.29 13.99
CA ALA A 206 1.13 11.81 12.63
C ALA A 206 -0.27 11.26 12.38
N PHE A 207 -0.81 10.41 13.25
CA PHE A 207 -2.15 9.85 13.11
C PHE A 207 -3.25 10.88 13.34
N ALA A 208 -3.04 11.85 14.23
CA ALA A 208 -4.01 12.93 14.48
C ALA A 208 -4.39 13.70 13.21
N LEU A 209 -3.49 13.81 12.22
CA LEU A 209 -3.79 14.45 10.93
C LEU A 209 -4.97 13.81 10.19
N ALA A 210 -5.18 12.51 10.37
CA ALA A 210 -6.23 11.76 9.67
C ALA A 210 -7.47 11.50 10.55
N ALA A 211 -7.48 11.91 11.83
CA ALA A 211 -8.57 11.60 12.75
C ALA A 211 -9.93 12.11 12.22
N ASP A 212 -9.97 13.36 11.79
CA ASP A 212 -11.20 14.03 11.31
C ASP A 212 -11.33 14.01 9.77
N ALA A 213 -10.42 13.34 9.05
CA ALA A 213 -10.48 13.25 7.58
C ALA A 213 -11.57 12.26 7.16
N ALA A 214 -12.69 12.77 6.62
CA ALA A 214 -13.85 11.97 6.25
C ALA A 214 -13.56 10.96 5.11
N GLU A 215 -12.64 11.31 4.21
CA GLU A 215 -12.21 10.44 3.11
C GLU A 215 -11.37 9.26 3.58
N VAL A 216 -10.76 9.34 4.78
CA VAL A 216 -9.88 8.31 5.31
C VAL A 216 -10.67 7.31 6.15
N VAL A 217 -10.78 6.07 5.65
CA VAL A 217 -11.52 4.98 6.29
C VAL A 217 -10.65 4.06 7.15
N ALA A 218 -9.33 4.13 6.99
CA ALA A 218 -8.38 3.41 7.83
C ALA A 218 -7.05 4.16 7.91
N VAL A 219 -6.30 3.97 9.00
CA VAL A 219 -4.96 4.53 9.20
C VAL A 219 -4.02 3.44 9.70
N GLY A 220 -2.71 3.61 9.52
CA GLY A 220 -1.78 2.62 10.09
C GLY A 220 -0.37 2.70 9.56
N VAL A 221 0.27 1.54 9.40
CA VAL A 221 1.70 1.43 9.07
C VAL A 221 1.98 0.36 8.03
N ASN A 222 2.99 0.61 7.20
CA ASN A 222 3.50 -0.36 6.24
C ASN A 222 4.99 -0.17 5.98
N CYS A 223 5.60 -1.12 5.26
CA CYS A 223 7.03 -1.06 4.90
C CYS A 223 7.95 -0.74 6.09
N CYS A 224 7.62 -1.23 7.26
CA CYS A 224 8.40 -1.16 8.49
C CYS A 224 8.76 -2.57 8.98
N VAL A 225 9.56 -2.68 10.03
CA VAL A 225 9.85 -3.99 10.65
C VAL A 225 8.64 -4.47 11.45
N PRO A 226 8.39 -5.79 11.55
CA PRO A 226 7.23 -6.34 12.28
C PRO A 226 7.17 -5.94 13.76
N GLU A 227 8.32 -5.65 14.36
CA GLU A 227 8.47 -5.26 15.76
C GLU A 227 7.81 -3.90 16.08
N ASP A 228 7.79 -2.98 15.11
CA ASP A 228 7.22 -1.65 15.29
C ASP A 228 5.68 -1.62 15.15
N VAL A 229 5.05 -2.72 14.64
CA VAL A 229 3.64 -2.70 14.26
C VAL A 229 2.70 -2.64 15.46
N SER A 230 2.91 -3.46 16.50
CA SER A 230 1.95 -3.56 17.62
C SER A 230 1.72 -2.22 18.32
N GLY A 231 2.80 -1.49 18.63
CA GLY A 231 2.70 -0.15 19.25
C GLY A 231 2.09 0.89 18.31
N ALA A 232 2.40 0.81 17.00
CA ALA A 232 1.83 1.71 16.01
C ALA A 232 0.32 1.47 15.82
N VAL A 233 -0.13 0.21 15.78
CA VAL A 233 -1.56 -0.16 15.70
C VAL A 233 -2.33 0.37 16.90
N GLU A 234 -1.81 0.15 18.12
CA GLU A 234 -2.44 0.65 19.35
C GLU A 234 -2.55 2.18 19.35
N THR A 235 -1.48 2.87 18.94
CA THR A 235 -1.47 4.34 18.84
C THR A 235 -2.47 4.83 17.81
N ALA A 236 -2.50 4.23 16.60
CA ALA A 236 -3.42 4.60 15.54
C ALA A 236 -4.89 4.43 15.97
N ALA A 237 -5.23 3.29 16.55
CA ALA A 237 -6.59 3.00 17.03
C ALA A 237 -7.01 3.99 18.12
N ARG A 238 -6.15 4.26 19.09
CA ARG A 238 -6.42 5.18 20.20
C ARG A 238 -6.60 6.62 19.73
N VAL A 239 -5.75 7.09 18.82
CA VAL A 239 -5.73 8.49 18.38
C VAL A 239 -6.89 8.80 17.44
N THR A 240 -7.24 7.85 16.54
CA THR A 240 -8.19 8.14 15.46
C THR A 240 -9.56 7.47 15.63
N GLY A 241 -9.65 6.41 16.41
CA GLY A 241 -10.87 5.59 16.51
C GLY A 241 -11.21 4.85 15.19
N LYS A 242 -10.36 4.93 14.17
CA LYS A 242 -10.58 4.30 12.86
C LYS A 242 -10.03 2.88 12.82
N PRO A 243 -10.52 2.02 11.90
CA PRO A 243 -9.88 0.77 11.54
C PRO A 243 -8.40 0.97 11.26
N VAL A 244 -7.55 0.02 11.67
CA VAL A 244 -6.11 0.14 11.45
C VAL A 244 -5.63 -0.79 10.35
N VAL A 245 -4.69 -0.30 9.52
CA VAL A 245 -4.03 -1.06 8.49
C VAL A 245 -2.59 -1.39 8.90
N ALA A 246 -2.17 -2.66 8.73
CA ALA A 246 -0.85 -3.14 9.13
C ALA A 246 -0.29 -4.14 8.09
N TYR A 247 0.75 -3.75 7.36
CA TYR A 247 1.43 -4.60 6.37
C TYR A 247 2.94 -4.33 6.35
N PRO A 248 3.66 -4.88 7.35
CA PRO A 248 5.11 -4.70 7.46
C PRO A 248 5.88 -5.52 6.41
N ASN A 249 7.19 -5.29 6.36
CA ASN A 249 8.13 -6.13 5.64
C ASN A 249 8.32 -7.48 6.37
N SER A 250 9.04 -8.41 5.73
CA SER A 250 9.43 -9.69 6.36
C SER A 250 10.31 -9.53 7.61
N GLY A 251 10.93 -8.35 7.81
CA GLY A 251 11.91 -8.10 8.87
C GLY A 251 13.37 -8.24 8.40
N GLU A 252 13.59 -8.69 7.17
CA GLU A 252 14.92 -8.63 6.54
C GLU A 252 15.31 -7.19 6.25
N THR A 253 16.62 -6.89 6.26
CA THR A 253 17.16 -5.55 6.01
C THR A 253 17.60 -5.42 4.56
N TRP A 254 17.16 -4.37 3.89
CA TRP A 254 17.66 -4.03 2.56
C TRP A 254 19.05 -3.38 2.64
N ASP A 255 20.02 -3.97 1.94
CA ASP A 255 21.35 -3.41 1.75
C ASP A 255 21.41 -2.71 0.38
N ALA A 256 21.35 -1.39 0.41
CA ALA A 256 21.37 -0.58 -0.81
C ALA A 256 22.70 -0.68 -1.58
N GLY A 257 23.82 -0.94 -0.89
CA GLY A 257 25.14 -1.07 -1.51
C GLY A 257 25.28 -2.33 -2.35
N SER A 258 24.78 -3.47 -1.85
CA SER A 258 24.78 -4.75 -2.56
C SER A 258 23.47 -5.01 -3.32
N ARG A 259 22.48 -4.14 -3.19
CA ARG A 259 21.11 -4.30 -3.73
C ARG A 259 20.54 -5.68 -3.40
N SER A 260 20.66 -6.09 -2.15
CA SER A 260 20.21 -7.40 -1.67
C SER A 260 19.58 -7.31 -0.28
N TRP A 261 18.68 -8.24 0.00
CA TRP A 261 18.10 -8.42 1.32
C TRP A 261 19.05 -9.23 2.21
N ARG A 262 19.22 -8.84 3.47
CA ARG A 262 20.08 -9.49 4.46
C ARG A 262 19.33 -9.85 5.72
N GLY A 263 19.78 -10.90 6.41
CA GLY A 263 19.18 -11.37 7.65
C GLY A 263 18.20 -12.52 7.44
N ARG A 264 17.29 -12.68 8.39
CA ARG A 264 16.22 -13.68 8.37
C ARG A 264 14.90 -12.99 8.58
N SER A 265 13.84 -13.55 8.01
CA SER A 265 12.48 -13.09 8.28
C SER A 265 12.19 -13.16 9.79
N SER A 266 11.70 -12.07 10.35
CA SER A 266 11.14 -11.97 11.71
C SER A 266 9.61 -11.86 11.68
N PHE A 267 9.01 -11.98 10.50
CA PHE A 267 7.56 -11.98 10.33
C PHE A 267 6.97 -13.27 10.91
N ALA A 268 6.41 -13.16 12.10
CA ALA A 268 5.73 -14.25 12.76
C ALA A 268 4.21 -14.07 12.63
N THR A 269 3.52 -15.04 12.01
CA THR A 269 2.08 -14.96 11.75
C THR A 269 1.26 -14.92 13.05
N GLU A 270 1.82 -15.36 14.16
CA GLU A 270 1.21 -15.26 15.51
C GLU A 270 0.99 -13.79 15.93
N ARG A 271 1.85 -12.87 15.47
CA ARG A 271 1.69 -11.42 15.73
C ARG A 271 0.43 -10.84 15.11
N VAL A 272 -0.11 -11.47 14.06
CA VAL A 272 -1.32 -11.03 13.36
C VAL A 272 -2.53 -11.00 14.30
N ARG A 273 -2.62 -11.95 15.24
CA ARG A 273 -3.69 -11.96 16.25
C ARG A 273 -3.56 -10.78 17.21
N ASP A 274 -2.33 -10.49 17.68
CA ASP A 274 -2.07 -9.32 18.53
C ASP A 274 -2.42 -8.01 17.79
N TRP A 275 -2.07 -7.88 16.52
CA TRP A 275 -2.43 -6.69 15.73
C TRP A 275 -3.95 -6.55 15.57
N ARG A 276 -4.66 -7.64 15.24
CA ARG A 276 -6.13 -7.67 15.16
C ARG A 276 -6.77 -7.23 16.48
N ASP A 277 -6.31 -7.79 17.58
CA ASP A 277 -6.87 -7.55 18.92
C ASP A 277 -6.62 -6.11 19.37
N ARG A 278 -5.55 -5.46 18.90
CA ARG A 278 -5.25 -4.03 19.09
C ARG A 278 -5.98 -3.10 18.13
N GLY A 279 -6.73 -3.59 17.16
CA GLY A 279 -7.56 -2.78 16.28
C GLY A 279 -7.24 -2.87 14.78
N ALA A 280 -6.28 -3.71 14.36
CA ALA A 280 -6.04 -3.91 12.94
C ALA A 280 -7.24 -4.60 12.27
N ARG A 281 -7.66 -4.01 11.14
CA ARG A 281 -8.76 -4.50 10.30
C ARG A 281 -8.32 -4.75 8.85
N LEU A 282 -7.14 -4.28 8.48
CA LEU A 282 -6.48 -4.60 7.22
C LEU A 282 -5.10 -5.14 7.56
N VAL A 283 -4.83 -6.41 7.28
CA VAL A 283 -3.59 -7.06 7.67
C VAL A 283 -3.01 -7.84 6.50
N GLY A 284 -1.75 -7.61 6.20
CA GLY A 284 -1.00 -8.31 5.16
C GLY A 284 0.48 -8.11 5.29
N GLY A 285 1.18 -8.04 4.16
CA GLY A 285 2.61 -7.84 4.12
C GLY A 285 3.05 -6.86 3.05
N CYS A 286 4.29 -6.40 3.16
CA CYS A 286 4.97 -5.57 2.17
C CYS A 286 6.18 -6.33 1.62
N CYS A 287 7.35 -5.72 1.55
CA CYS A 287 8.54 -6.34 0.96
C CYS A 287 8.87 -7.71 1.58
N ARG A 288 9.17 -8.68 0.75
CA ARG A 288 9.56 -10.05 1.11
C ARG A 288 8.47 -10.88 1.82
N VAL A 289 7.21 -10.44 1.76
CA VAL A 289 6.07 -11.24 2.22
C VAL A 289 5.41 -11.88 1.02
N ASP A 290 5.55 -13.17 0.90
CA ASP A 290 5.15 -14.00 -0.23
C ASP A 290 3.70 -14.54 -0.11
N PRO A 291 3.14 -15.16 -1.16
CA PRO A 291 1.80 -15.77 -1.09
C PRO A 291 1.64 -16.83 0.00
N GLN A 292 2.70 -17.58 0.35
CA GLN A 292 2.62 -18.59 1.42
C GLN A 292 2.42 -17.94 2.79
N THR A 293 3.11 -16.83 3.03
CA THR A 293 2.94 -16.02 4.24
C THR A 293 1.53 -15.43 4.30
N ILE A 294 1.00 -14.91 3.18
CA ILE A 294 -0.38 -14.41 3.11
C ILE A 294 -1.40 -15.54 3.38
N ALA A 295 -1.19 -16.74 2.86
CA ALA A 295 -2.04 -17.88 3.18
C ALA A 295 -2.03 -18.24 4.69
N SER A 296 -0.90 -18.03 5.35
CA SER A 296 -0.78 -18.23 6.80
C SER A 296 -1.50 -17.13 7.59
N ILE A 297 -1.42 -15.86 7.15
CA ILE A 297 -2.20 -14.76 7.72
C ILE A 297 -3.69 -15.04 7.58
N ALA A 298 -4.16 -15.44 6.39
CA ALA A 298 -5.56 -15.74 6.14
C ALA A 298 -6.09 -16.83 7.07
N ARG A 299 -5.34 -17.93 7.23
CA ARG A 299 -5.71 -19.00 8.20
C ARG A 299 -5.75 -18.49 9.63
N THR A 300 -4.79 -17.66 10.03
CA THR A 300 -4.70 -17.11 11.39
C THR A 300 -5.88 -16.21 11.73
N LEU A 301 -6.37 -15.42 10.76
CA LEU A 301 -7.51 -14.52 10.94
C LEU A 301 -8.86 -15.26 10.86
N SER A 302 -8.96 -16.35 10.05
CA SER A 302 -10.20 -17.13 9.91
C SER A 302 -10.44 -18.11 11.05
N GLY A 303 -9.42 -18.48 11.81
CA GLY A 303 -9.48 -19.48 12.88
C GLY A 303 -9.70 -18.92 14.29
N GLY A 304 -10.23 -17.71 14.43
CA GLY A 304 -10.46 -17.01 15.70
C GLY A 304 -11.93 -16.81 16.03
#